data_0667ad20855e8f323644ade8c96b7211
#
_entry.id   0667ad20855e8f323644ade8c96b7211
#
_cell.length_a   1.000
_cell.length_b   1.000
_cell.length_c   1.000
_cell.angle_alpha   90.00
_cell.angle_beta   90.00
_cell.angle_gamma   90.00
#
_symmetry.space_group_name_H-M   'P 1'
#
loop_
_entity.id
_entity.type
_entity.pdbx_description
1 polymer ?
#
loop_
_entity_poly.entity_id
_entity_poly.type
_entity_poly.pdbx_seq_one_letter_code
_entity_poly.pdbx_strand_id
1 'polypeptide(L)'
;IRKQGGHIVFRVRTPSYERELAISTPGLFNVDNALAAVAACQVYGVPEDAVAGGLLRAFVPGRMEHYQSADGAISVIVDYSHNGMSLRNALSSVRQEYPGRELTVLFGCTGGKGIDRREGMGNAAGELADRVILTEDDPGPEAVEAICADIGVFLQRHGKAYTVVPNREQAVEQAILGARRPA
;
A
#
# COMPACT_ATOMS: atom_id res chain seq x y z
N ILE A 1 -14.99 8.71 -11.22
CA ILE A 1 -14.66 7.89 -10.03
C ILE A 1 -15.11 8.67 -8.80
N ARG A 2 -15.77 8.01 -7.85
CA ARG A 2 -16.19 8.59 -6.55
C ARG A 2 -16.09 7.55 -5.43
N LYS A 3 -15.98 8.00 -4.19
CA LYS A 3 -16.11 7.14 -3.00
C LYS A 3 -17.56 7.21 -2.51
N GLN A 4 -18.17 6.07 -2.23
CA GLN A 4 -19.56 5.97 -1.76
C GLN A 4 -19.77 4.71 -0.91
N GLY A 5 -20.22 4.87 0.32
CA GLY A 5 -20.55 3.73 1.21
C GLY A 5 -19.39 2.77 1.46
N GLY A 6 -18.16 3.28 1.60
CA GLY A 6 -16.96 2.45 1.81
C GLY A 6 -16.41 1.80 0.52
N HIS A 7 -17.02 2.07 -0.62
CA HIS A 7 -16.61 1.51 -1.91
C HIS A 7 -16.07 2.61 -2.83
N ILE A 8 -15.24 2.22 -3.80
CA ILE A 8 -14.87 3.06 -4.92
C ILE A 8 -15.79 2.71 -6.07
N VAL A 9 -16.60 3.68 -6.50
CA VAL A 9 -17.55 3.54 -7.60
C VAL A 9 -16.99 4.26 -8.82
N PHE A 10 -16.99 3.59 -9.96
CA PHE A 10 -16.51 4.15 -11.22
C PHE A 10 -17.38 3.69 -12.39
N ARG A 11 -17.43 4.51 -13.43
CA ARG A 11 -18.11 4.15 -14.68
C ARG A 11 -17.12 3.51 -15.63
N VAL A 12 -17.48 2.36 -16.17
CA VAL A 12 -16.75 1.67 -17.23
C VAL A 12 -17.54 1.65 -18.50
N ARG A 13 -16.83 1.81 -19.61
CA ARG A 13 -17.37 1.60 -20.97
C ARG A 13 -16.54 0.55 -21.67
N THR A 14 -17.22 -0.47 -22.13
CA THR A 14 -16.64 -1.59 -22.88
C THR A 14 -17.27 -1.64 -24.28
N PRO A 15 -16.81 -2.46 -25.21
CA PRO A 15 -17.49 -2.67 -26.48
C PRO A 15 -18.92 -3.18 -26.34
N SER A 16 -19.25 -3.89 -25.24
CA SER A 16 -20.52 -4.60 -25.07
C SER A 16 -21.50 -3.87 -24.15
N TYR A 17 -21.00 -3.06 -23.19
CA TYR A 17 -21.84 -2.36 -22.20
C TYR A 17 -21.17 -1.13 -21.63
N GLU A 18 -22.00 -0.26 -21.06
CA GLU A 18 -21.58 0.84 -20.20
C GLU A 18 -22.38 0.78 -18.91
N ARG A 19 -21.67 0.75 -17.76
CA ARG A 19 -22.31 0.73 -16.44
C ARG A 19 -21.41 1.27 -15.33
N GLU A 20 -21.99 1.50 -14.18
CA GLU A 20 -21.23 1.75 -12.95
C GLU A 20 -20.86 0.42 -12.30
N LEU A 21 -19.61 0.32 -11.88
CA LEU A 21 -19.05 -0.79 -11.10
C LEU A 21 -18.53 -0.27 -9.76
N ALA A 22 -18.45 -1.15 -8.79
CA ALA A 22 -17.91 -0.82 -7.47
C ALA A 22 -16.85 -1.86 -7.07
N ILE A 23 -15.81 -1.38 -6.39
CA ILE A 23 -14.81 -2.23 -5.73
C ILE A 23 -14.78 -1.92 -4.23
N SER A 24 -14.56 -2.96 -3.43
CA SER A 24 -14.40 -2.85 -1.98
C SER A 24 -12.95 -2.60 -1.56
N THR A 25 -11.99 -2.90 -2.44
CA THR A 25 -10.57 -2.69 -2.17
C THR A 25 -10.24 -1.19 -2.15
N PRO A 26 -9.67 -0.65 -1.06
CA PRO A 26 -9.27 0.74 -0.97
C PRO A 26 -8.17 1.12 -1.96
N GLY A 27 -8.00 2.43 -2.21
CA GLY A 27 -6.98 2.98 -3.10
C GLY A 27 -7.47 3.14 -4.55
N LEU A 28 -7.42 4.38 -5.05
CA LEU A 28 -7.91 4.72 -6.41
C LEU A 28 -7.18 3.95 -7.51
N PHE A 29 -5.92 3.58 -7.30
CA PHE A 29 -5.14 2.76 -8.23
C PHE A 29 -5.75 1.35 -8.45
N ASN A 30 -6.61 0.86 -7.54
CA ASN A 30 -7.31 -0.41 -7.73
C ASN A 30 -8.41 -0.33 -8.80
N VAL A 31 -8.79 0.87 -9.25
CA VAL A 31 -9.65 1.03 -10.43
C VAL A 31 -8.93 0.53 -11.68
N ASP A 32 -7.64 0.78 -11.84
CA ASP A 32 -6.85 0.29 -12.97
C ASP A 32 -6.77 -1.24 -12.96
N ASN A 33 -6.58 -1.84 -11.77
CA ASN A 33 -6.61 -3.28 -11.59
C ASN A 33 -7.99 -3.87 -11.94
N ALA A 34 -9.06 -3.21 -11.53
CA ALA A 34 -10.42 -3.60 -11.86
C ALA A 34 -10.70 -3.50 -13.37
N LEU A 35 -10.22 -2.45 -14.04
CA LEU A 35 -10.35 -2.29 -15.50
C LEU A 35 -9.62 -3.40 -16.25
N ALA A 36 -8.43 -3.80 -15.80
CA ALA A 36 -7.72 -4.94 -16.37
C ALA A 36 -8.53 -6.25 -16.22
N ALA A 37 -9.13 -6.47 -15.04
CA ALA A 37 -9.99 -7.63 -14.80
C ALA A 37 -11.26 -7.60 -15.69
N VAL A 38 -11.91 -6.43 -15.83
CA VAL A 38 -13.05 -6.24 -16.73
C VAL A 38 -12.66 -6.58 -18.17
N ALA A 39 -11.53 -6.08 -18.66
CA ALA A 39 -11.05 -6.35 -20.00
C ALA A 39 -10.81 -7.85 -20.23
N ALA A 40 -10.19 -8.54 -19.30
CA ALA A 40 -10.01 -9.99 -19.37
C ALA A 40 -11.36 -10.73 -19.39
N CYS A 41 -12.27 -10.35 -18.49
CA CYS A 41 -13.62 -10.95 -18.45
C CYS A 41 -14.40 -10.77 -19.76
N GLN A 42 -14.23 -9.62 -20.45
CA GLN A 42 -14.83 -9.38 -21.76
C GLN A 42 -14.32 -10.38 -22.81
N VAL A 43 -13.02 -10.66 -22.83
CA VAL A 43 -12.41 -11.62 -23.76
C VAL A 43 -12.97 -13.03 -23.54
N TYR A 44 -13.21 -13.41 -22.28
CA TYR A 44 -13.76 -14.73 -21.93
C TYR A 44 -15.29 -14.79 -21.92
N GLY A 45 -15.98 -13.73 -22.30
CA GLY A 45 -17.45 -13.72 -22.36
C GLY A 45 -18.15 -13.84 -21.00
N VAL A 46 -17.49 -13.42 -19.92
CA VAL A 46 -18.09 -13.45 -18.57
C VAL A 46 -19.25 -12.47 -18.50
N PRO A 47 -20.44 -12.86 -18.01
CA PRO A 47 -21.59 -11.97 -17.89
C PRO A 47 -21.28 -10.75 -17.00
N GLU A 48 -21.79 -9.60 -17.40
CA GLU A 48 -21.51 -8.31 -16.74
C GLU A 48 -21.91 -8.28 -15.24
N ASP A 49 -23.01 -8.95 -14.88
CA ASP A 49 -23.44 -9.05 -13.48
C ASP A 49 -22.49 -9.91 -12.63
N ALA A 50 -21.91 -10.95 -13.24
CA ALA A 50 -20.90 -11.77 -12.59
C ALA A 50 -19.60 -10.95 -12.36
N VAL A 51 -19.21 -10.12 -13.35
CA VAL A 51 -18.07 -9.18 -13.21
C VAL A 51 -18.33 -8.19 -12.09
N ALA A 52 -19.50 -7.55 -12.08
CA ALA A 52 -19.86 -6.58 -11.04
C ALA A 52 -19.86 -7.21 -9.64
N GLY A 53 -20.49 -8.37 -9.50
CA GLY A 53 -20.51 -9.10 -8.22
C GLY A 53 -19.14 -9.62 -7.79
N GLY A 54 -18.30 -10.02 -8.72
CA GLY A 54 -16.92 -10.45 -8.48
C GLY A 54 -16.07 -9.30 -7.95
N LEU A 55 -16.09 -8.16 -8.61
CA LEU A 55 -15.33 -6.96 -8.21
C LEU A 55 -15.73 -6.44 -6.82
N LEU A 56 -17.04 -6.46 -6.52
CA LEU A 56 -17.54 -6.02 -5.22
C LEU A 56 -17.10 -6.93 -4.06
N ARG A 57 -16.92 -8.21 -4.32
CA ARG A 57 -16.48 -9.21 -3.34
C ARG A 57 -14.99 -9.51 -3.37
N ALA A 58 -14.25 -8.89 -4.30
CA ALA A 58 -12.84 -9.15 -4.45
C ALA A 58 -12.09 -8.72 -3.17
N PHE A 59 -11.39 -9.67 -2.59
CA PHE A 59 -10.50 -9.46 -1.47
C PHE A 59 -9.19 -10.19 -1.75
N VAL A 60 -8.09 -9.48 -1.58
CA VAL A 60 -6.74 -10.03 -1.76
C VAL A 60 -5.96 -9.77 -0.47
N PRO A 61 -5.60 -10.82 0.30
CA PRO A 61 -4.79 -10.64 1.50
C PRO A 61 -3.51 -9.87 1.21
N GLY A 62 -3.14 -8.95 2.12
CA GLY A 62 -1.96 -8.11 1.96
C GLY A 62 -2.08 -7.03 0.86
N ARG A 63 -3.27 -6.72 0.38
CA ARG A 63 -3.51 -5.62 -0.57
C ARG A 63 -4.44 -4.59 0.05
N MET A 64 -3.87 -3.52 0.62
CA MET A 64 -4.62 -2.50 1.38
C MET A 64 -5.52 -3.12 2.46
N GLU A 65 -5.07 -4.21 3.04
CA GLU A 65 -5.80 -4.91 4.10
C GLU A 65 -5.79 -4.06 5.36
N HIS A 66 -6.98 -3.79 5.92
CA HIS A 66 -7.16 -2.81 6.98
C HIS A 66 -7.53 -3.47 8.32
N TYR A 67 -6.78 -3.11 9.33
CA TYR A 67 -7.05 -3.44 10.73
C TYR A 67 -7.18 -2.16 11.55
N GLN A 68 -7.98 -2.22 12.62
CA GLN A 68 -8.21 -1.06 13.46
C GLN A 68 -8.21 -1.47 14.93
N SER A 69 -7.61 -0.63 15.79
CA SER A 69 -7.74 -0.81 17.25
C SER A 69 -9.19 -0.64 17.70
N ALA A 70 -9.55 -1.27 18.83
CA ALA A 70 -10.92 -1.26 19.35
C ALA A 70 -11.46 0.16 19.63
N ASP A 71 -10.56 1.11 19.96
CA ASP A 71 -10.90 2.52 20.18
C ASP A 71 -10.87 3.37 18.90
N GLY A 72 -10.55 2.76 17.75
CA GLY A 72 -10.44 3.45 16.46
C GLY A 72 -9.24 4.41 16.34
N ALA A 73 -8.38 4.48 17.36
CA ALA A 73 -7.30 5.44 17.41
C ALA A 73 -6.10 5.04 16.51
N ILE A 74 -5.91 3.75 16.27
CA ILE A 74 -4.82 3.22 15.42
C ILE A 74 -5.45 2.46 14.27
N SER A 75 -5.01 2.75 13.05
CA SER A 75 -5.31 1.99 11.83
C SER A 75 -4.03 1.39 11.29
N VAL A 76 -4.04 0.08 11.03
CA VAL A 76 -2.92 -0.64 10.44
C VAL A 76 -3.35 -1.09 9.04
N ILE A 77 -2.52 -0.76 8.05
CA ILE A 77 -2.77 -1.13 6.66
C ILE A 77 -1.61 -2.03 6.20
N VAL A 78 -1.95 -3.22 5.77
CA VAL A 78 -1.00 -4.18 5.22
C VAL A 78 -1.12 -4.17 3.70
N ASP A 79 0.00 -3.86 3.03
CA ASP A 79 0.05 -3.80 1.57
C ASP A 79 1.31 -4.46 1.02
N TYR A 80 1.20 -5.04 -0.16
CA TYR A 80 2.29 -5.72 -0.86
C TYR A 80 3.16 -4.77 -1.69
N SER A 81 3.14 -3.49 -1.42
CA SER A 81 3.98 -2.51 -2.12
C SER A 81 5.45 -2.83 -1.95
N HIS A 82 6.15 -3.11 -3.05
CA HIS A 82 7.54 -3.55 -3.07
C HIS A 82 8.42 -2.78 -4.07
N ASN A 83 7.95 -1.64 -4.54
CA ASN A 83 8.69 -0.69 -5.37
C ASN A 83 8.23 0.75 -5.10
N GLY A 84 8.99 1.73 -5.58
CA GLY A 84 8.76 3.14 -5.29
C GLY A 84 7.39 3.64 -5.75
N MET A 85 6.90 3.21 -6.92
CA MET A 85 5.60 3.62 -7.43
C MET A 85 4.45 3.07 -6.58
N SER A 86 4.48 1.78 -6.29
CA SER A 86 3.42 1.14 -5.49
C SER A 86 3.39 1.69 -4.06
N LEU A 87 4.55 1.88 -3.42
CA LEU A 87 4.62 2.47 -2.09
C LEU A 87 4.10 3.92 -2.08
N ARG A 88 4.48 4.73 -3.08
CA ARG A 88 3.96 6.10 -3.24
C ARG A 88 2.44 6.11 -3.36
N ASN A 89 1.87 5.25 -4.19
CA ASN A 89 0.43 5.15 -4.39
C ASN A 89 -0.29 4.72 -3.09
N ALA A 90 0.24 3.74 -2.37
CA ALA A 90 -0.30 3.29 -1.09
C ALA A 90 -0.27 4.42 -0.05
N LEU A 91 0.89 5.05 0.18
CA LEU A 91 1.04 6.15 1.15
C LEU A 91 0.16 7.35 0.79
N SER A 92 0.08 7.73 -0.49
CA SER A 92 -0.79 8.82 -0.94
C SER A 92 -2.27 8.50 -0.70
N SER A 93 -2.69 7.25 -0.94
CA SER A 93 -4.06 6.81 -0.67
C SER A 93 -4.39 6.87 0.83
N VAL A 94 -3.45 6.43 1.68
CA VAL A 94 -3.62 6.49 3.14
C VAL A 94 -3.69 7.93 3.63
N ARG A 95 -2.86 8.84 3.11
CA ARG A 95 -2.93 10.27 3.44
C ARG A 95 -4.27 10.90 3.09
N GLN A 96 -4.86 10.52 1.95
CA GLN A 96 -6.18 10.99 1.55
C GLN A 96 -7.32 10.41 2.39
N GLU A 97 -7.17 9.14 2.82
CA GLU A 97 -8.18 8.44 3.62
C GLU A 97 -8.19 8.94 5.07
N TYR A 98 -7.01 9.25 5.62
CA TYR A 98 -6.82 9.62 7.03
C TYR A 98 -6.13 10.99 7.15
N PRO A 99 -6.79 12.09 6.76
CA PRO A 99 -6.18 13.42 6.82
C PRO A 99 -5.89 13.82 8.27
N GLY A 100 -4.68 14.36 8.51
CA GLY A 100 -4.26 14.85 9.83
C GLY A 100 -3.79 13.78 10.82
N ARG A 101 -3.84 12.49 10.45
CA ARG A 101 -3.27 11.42 11.30
C ARG A 101 -1.78 11.26 11.05
N GLU A 102 -1.02 10.85 12.09
CA GLU A 102 0.38 10.47 11.93
C GLU A 102 0.49 9.23 11.05
N LEU A 103 1.30 9.29 10.01
CA LEU A 103 1.56 8.16 9.11
C LEU A 103 2.93 7.57 9.38
N THR A 104 2.95 6.39 9.99
CA THR A 104 4.16 5.58 10.14
C THR A 104 4.22 4.57 8.99
N VAL A 105 5.34 4.52 8.26
CA VAL A 105 5.60 3.46 7.28
C VAL A 105 6.66 2.51 7.80
N LEU A 106 6.40 1.21 7.66
CA LEU A 106 7.32 0.13 7.98
C LEU A 106 7.55 -0.71 6.72
N PHE A 107 8.81 -0.81 6.28
CA PHE A 107 9.14 -1.61 5.10
C PHE A 107 10.61 -2.01 5.10
N GLY A 108 10.93 -2.92 4.19
CA GLY A 108 12.29 -3.32 3.84
C GLY A 108 12.42 -3.45 2.33
N CYS A 109 13.59 -3.87 1.88
CA CYS A 109 13.84 -4.26 0.49
C CYS A 109 14.56 -5.59 0.46
N THR A 110 14.38 -6.33 -0.65
CA THR A 110 15.07 -7.59 -0.87
C THR A 110 16.58 -7.39 -1.04
N GLY A 111 17.37 -8.36 -0.58
CA GLY A 111 18.82 -8.38 -0.79
C GLY A 111 19.19 -9.02 -2.13
N GLY A 112 20.34 -8.61 -2.68
CA GLY A 112 20.93 -9.19 -3.89
C GLY A 112 20.16 -8.98 -5.20
N LYS A 113 18.98 -8.38 -5.16
CA LYS A 113 18.12 -8.11 -6.34
C LYS A 113 17.27 -6.86 -6.11
N GLY A 114 16.84 -6.21 -7.21
CA GLY A 114 15.94 -5.06 -7.12
C GLY A 114 16.53 -3.87 -6.33
N ILE A 115 17.84 -3.63 -6.42
CA ILE A 115 18.55 -2.56 -5.70
C ILE A 115 17.96 -1.17 -6.07
N ASP A 116 17.51 -0.99 -7.29
CA ASP A 116 16.84 0.19 -7.80
C ASP A 116 15.55 0.54 -6.99
N ARG A 117 14.93 -0.45 -6.36
CA ARG A 117 13.74 -0.25 -5.51
C ARG A 117 14.06 0.53 -4.25
N ARG A 118 15.29 0.41 -3.70
CA ARG A 118 15.73 1.11 -2.48
C ARG A 118 15.60 2.63 -2.63
N GLU A 119 16.03 3.17 -3.78
CA GLU A 119 15.88 4.58 -4.10
C GLU A 119 14.41 5.00 -4.18
N GLY A 120 13.62 4.29 -5.00
CA GLY A 120 12.22 4.64 -5.21
C GLY A 120 11.39 4.58 -3.92
N MET A 121 11.60 3.53 -3.10
CA MET A 121 10.89 3.36 -1.84
C MET A 121 11.36 4.35 -0.77
N GLY A 122 12.67 4.60 -0.66
CA GLY A 122 13.23 5.61 0.24
C GLY A 122 12.71 7.02 -0.06
N ASN A 123 12.67 7.41 -1.34
CA ASN A 123 12.13 8.70 -1.74
C ASN A 123 10.62 8.80 -1.46
N ALA A 124 9.82 7.77 -1.75
CA ALA A 124 8.38 7.77 -1.47
C ALA A 124 8.09 7.90 0.03
N ALA A 125 8.80 7.13 0.85
CA ALA A 125 8.65 7.18 2.31
C ALA A 125 9.13 8.53 2.89
N GLY A 126 10.27 9.04 2.42
CA GLY A 126 10.82 10.32 2.86
C GLY A 126 9.90 11.50 2.61
N GLU A 127 9.20 11.50 1.49
CA GLU A 127 8.25 12.54 1.11
C GLU A 127 6.92 12.44 1.85
N LEU A 128 6.36 11.24 2.00
CA LEU A 128 4.96 11.05 2.37
C LEU A 128 4.74 10.60 3.82
N ALA A 129 5.69 9.92 4.46
CA ALA A 129 5.53 9.44 5.83
C ALA A 129 5.97 10.46 6.88
N ASP A 130 5.39 10.39 8.08
CA ASP A 130 5.86 11.16 9.24
C ASP A 130 6.96 10.41 9.97
N ARG A 131 6.81 9.10 10.12
CA ARG A 131 7.80 8.19 10.74
C ARG A 131 8.14 7.05 9.80
N VAL A 132 9.40 6.63 9.82
CA VAL A 132 9.90 5.52 9.01
C VAL A 132 10.60 4.50 9.89
N ILE A 133 10.20 3.24 9.77
CA ILE A 133 10.87 2.10 10.36
C ILE A 133 11.33 1.19 9.22
N LEU A 134 12.63 0.91 9.18
CA LEU A 134 13.23 0.00 8.23
C LEU A 134 13.48 -1.35 8.90
N THR A 135 13.17 -2.43 8.19
CA THR A 135 13.27 -3.80 8.69
C THR A 135 13.65 -4.76 7.57
N GLU A 136 13.79 -6.04 7.88
CA GLU A 136 14.03 -7.08 6.90
C GLU A 136 12.87 -7.28 5.92
N ASP A 137 13.22 -7.68 4.67
CA ASP A 137 12.28 -8.14 3.65
C ASP A 137 13.02 -9.05 2.65
N ASP A 138 13.12 -10.34 2.94
CA ASP A 138 13.88 -11.34 2.15
C ASP A 138 15.32 -10.88 1.86
N PRO A 139 16.16 -10.66 2.88
CA PRO A 139 17.50 -10.09 2.69
C PRO A 139 18.47 -11.04 1.98
N GLY A 140 18.18 -12.35 1.93
CA GLY A 140 19.09 -13.35 1.38
C GLY A 140 20.43 -13.32 2.10
N PRO A 141 21.57 -13.29 1.37
CA PRO A 141 22.90 -13.24 1.98
C PRO A 141 23.34 -11.81 2.39
N GLU A 142 22.55 -10.77 2.10
CA GLU A 142 22.91 -9.38 2.38
C GLU A 142 22.48 -9.00 3.81
N ALA A 143 23.34 -8.26 4.52
CA ALA A 143 22.99 -7.81 5.87
C ALA A 143 21.82 -6.81 5.82
N VAL A 144 20.85 -7.00 6.69
CA VAL A 144 19.65 -6.14 6.79
C VAL A 144 20.04 -4.69 7.03
N GLU A 145 21.04 -4.47 7.87
CA GLU A 145 21.54 -3.13 8.19
C GLU A 145 22.13 -2.42 6.96
N ALA A 146 22.80 -3.16 6.07
CA ALA A 146 23.36 -2.61 4.83
C ALA A 146 22.23 -2.19 3.89
N ILE A 147 21.20 -3.04 3.73
CA ILE A 147 20.01 -2.70 2.93
C ILE A 147 19.31 -1.46 3.49
N CYS A 148 19.15 -1.41 4.82
CA CYS A 148 18.53 -0.26 5.50
C CYS A 148 19.37 1.02 5.37
N ALA A 149 20.70 0.90 5.41
CA ALA A 149 21.60 2.04 5.22
C ALA A 149 21.47 2.62 3.80
N ASP A 150 21.38 1.78 2.77
CA ASP A 150 21.17 2.21 1.39
C ASP A 150 19.84 2.96 1.24
N ILE A 151 18.73 2.43 1.80
CA ILE A 151 17.45 3.11 1.80
C ILE A 151 17.55 4.45 2.55
N GLY A 152 18.28 4.46 3.66
CA GLY A 152 18.50 5.62 4.53
C GLY A 152 19.11 6.81 3.80
N VAL A 153 19.99 6.59 2.81
CA VAL A 153 20.56 7.66 1.98
C VAL A 153 19.45 8.49 1.30
N PHE A 154 18.43 7.83 0.80
CA PHE A 154 17.32 8.49 0.11
C PHE A 154 16.35 9.17 1.08
N LEU A 155 16.10 8.57 2.26
CA LEU A 155 15.32 9.20 3.33
C LEU A 155 15.97 10.51 3.81
N GLN A 156 17.31 10.52 3.98
CA GLN A 156 18.05 11.69 4.42
C GLN A 156 17.98 12.85 3.42
N ARG A 157 17.86 12.60 2.12
CA ARG A 157 17.63 13.65 1.10
C ARG A 157 16.35 14.46 1.34
N HIS A 158 15.36 13.85 2.02
CA HIS A 158 14.12 14.49 2.45
C HIS A 158 14.17 15.00 3.89
N GLY A 159 15.36 14.99 4.54
CA GLY A 159 15.48 15.33 5.96
C GLY A 159 14.73 14.37 6.90
N LYS A 160 14.40 13.17 6.43
CA LYS A 160 13.59 12.20 7.16
C LYS A 160 14.48 11.32 8.05
N ALA A 161 14.25 11.40 9.38
CA ALA A 161 14.82 10.42 10.31
C ALA A 161 14.12 9.08 10.20
N TYR A 162 14.85 8.00 10.45
CA TYR A 162 14.33 6.65 10.42
C TYR A 162 14.92 5.81 11.56
N THR A 163 14.24 4.73 11.91
CA THR A 163 14.71 3.72 12.87
C THR A 163 14.93 2.41 12.12
N VAL A 164 16.01 1.71 12.45
CA VAL A 164 16.26 0.35 11.93
C VAL A 164 15.94 -0.66 13.04
N VAL A 165 15.03 -1.58 12.70
CA VAL A 165 14.67 -2.72 13.57
C VAL A 165 14.75 -3.96 12.69
N PRO A 166 15.86 -4.69 12.68
CA PRO A 166 16.12 -5.79 11.75
C PRO A 166 15.03 -6.87 11.76
N ASN A 167 14.58 -7.28 12.95
CA ASN A 167 13.51 -8.26 13.07
C ASN A 167 12.15 -7.63 12.79
N ARG A 168 11.45 -8.15 11.77
CA ARG A 168 10.17 -7.59 11.30
C ARG A 168 9.05 -7.65 12.34
N GLU A 169 8.98 -8.73 13.13
CA GLU A 169 7.95 -8.87 14.18
C GLU A 169 8.11 -7.79 15.24
N GLN A 170 9.34 -7.59 15.72
CA GLN A 170 9.66 -6.51 16.66
C GLN A 170 9.42 -5.12 16.06
N ALA A 171 9.71 -4.95 14.77
CA ALA A 171 9.47 -3.69 14.08
C ALA A 171 7.97 -3.35 14.02
N VAL A 172 7.11 -4.33 13.76
CA VAL A 172 5.65 -4.17 13.76
C VAL A 172 5.15 -3.83 15.17
N GLU A 173 5.62 -4.54 16.19
CA GLU A 173 5.27 -4.26 17.58
C GLU A 173 5.66 -2.83 17.98
N GLN A 174 6.89 -2.40 17.68
CA GLN A 174 7.35 -1.05 17.96
C GLN A 174 6.56 0.02 17.18
N ALA A 175 6.15 -0.25 15.94
CA ALA A 175 5.32 0.66 15.16
C ALA A 175 3.98 0.90 15.84
N ILE A 176 3.33 -0.17 16.29
CA ILE A 176 2.00 -0.11 16.94
C ILE A 176 2.08 0.52 18.32
N LEU A 177 3.01 0.07 19.16
CA LEU A 177 3.15 0.56 20.54
C LEU A 177 3.67 2.00 20.58
N GLY A 178 4.49 2.39 19.62
CA GLY A 178 5.04 3.74 19.50
C GLY A 178 4.17 4.72 18.71
N ALA A 179 2.99 4.31 18.24
CA ALA A 179 2.10 5.17 17.48
C ALA A 179 1.57 6.31 18.36
N ARG A 180 1.68 7.55 17.86
CA ARG A 180 1.03 8.70 18.49
C ARG A 180 -0.42 8.73 18.08
N ARG A 181 -1.31 8.73 19.05
CA ARG A 181 -2.75 8.67 18.76
C ARG A 181 -3.31 10.05 18.43
N PRO A 182 -4.14 10.19 17.39
CA PRO A 182 -4.53 9.18 16.41
C PRO A 182 -3.46 8.94 15.33
N ALA A 183 -3.26 7.68 14.98
CA ALA A 183 -2.28 7.25 13.99
C ALA A 183 -2.93 6.29 12.96
#